data_3e4da33e9c7c869f0c9beca9dc682de6
#
_entry.id   3e4da33e9c7c869f0c9beca9dc682de6
#
_cell.length_a   1.000
_cell.length_b   1.000
_cell.length_c   1.000
_cell.angle_alpha   90.00
_cell.angle_beta   90.00
_cell.angle_gamma   90.00
#
_symmetry.space_group_name_H-M   'P 1'
#
loop_
_entity.id
_entity.type
_entity.pdbx_description
1 polymer ?
#
loop_
_entity_poly.entity_id
_entity_poly.type
_entity_poly.pdbx_seq_one_letter_code
_entity_poly.pdbx_strand_id
1 'polypeptide(L)'
;MKIVSGIMAALATILLTTGVAAGQGPYASGTTGTDVSWPNCSSSVPKTFFGIVGVTGGKGFSPNNCFKSEAAKFVAPTLYVNTGYPGQSYGLKYQNAPRTCVATDLNCLAYNYGYNAGQYAASYAQSQGVTSSTWWLDVETMNTWTKDVNQNQNSLQGETDALKAAGALTVGVYSTTAEWGTITGGWQNGVPSWGATTWTTAKQASTYCSGHQFTGGPSWLMQFLPKHSLDQDYAC
;
A
#
# COMPACT_ATOMS: atom_id res chain seq x y z
N MET A 1 34.87 -61.47 37.85
CA MET A 1 33.68 -61.00 37.16
C MET A 1 33.56 -59.46 37.37
N LYS A 2 34.03 -58.66 36.41
CA LYS A 2 34.06 -57.20 36.57
C LYS A 2 32.88 -56.63 35.77
N ILE A 3 31.98 -55.95 36.48
CA ILE A 3 30.83 -55.27 35.90
C ILE A 3 31.28 -53.88 35.51
N VAL A 4 31.21 -53.56 34.22
CA VAL A 4 31.49 -52.20 33.67
C VAL A 4 30.15 -51.52 33.54
N SER A 5 29.88 -50.51 34.35
CA SER A 5 28.71 -49.65 34.23
C SER A 5 29.00 -48.57 33.19
N GLY A 6 28.28 -48.64 32.07
CA GLY A 6 28.29 -47.60 31.05
C GLY A 6 27.34 -46.47 31.43
N ILE A 7 27.84 -45.26 31.50
CA ILE A 7 27.06 -44.01 31.68
C ILE A 7 26.66 -43.54 30.27
N MET A 8 25.35 -43.60 29.98
CA MET A 8 24.78 -42.93 28.77
C MET A 8 24.57 -41.46 29.08
N ALA A 9 25.33 -40.61 28.46
CA ALA A 9 25.09 -39.18 28.45
C ALA A 9 24.02 -38.84 27.38
N ALA A 10 22.86 -38.39 27.83
CA ALA A 10 21.83 -37.87 26.93
C ALA A 10 22.17 -36.45 26.51
N LEU A 11 22.51 -36.24 25.23
CA LEU A 11 22.62 -34.91 24.64
C LEU A 11 21.21 -34.38 24.43
N ALA A 12 20.81 -33.38 25.20
CA ALA A 12 19.60 -32.58 24.94
C ALA A 12 19.92 -31.55 23.86
N THR A 13 19.42 -31.76 22.64
CA THR A 13 19.48 -30.79 21.55
C THR A 13 18.44 -29.71 21.82
N ILE A 14 18.88 -28.53 22.27
CA ILE A 14 18.02 -27.33 22.35
C ILE A 14 17.82 -26.81 20.92
N LEU A 15 16.66 -27.04 20.35
CA LEU A 15 16.18 -26.37 19.13
C LEU A 15 15.85 -24.93 19.50
N LEU A 16 16.77 -24.01 19.25
CA LEU A 16 16.49 -22.58 19.22
C LEU A 16 15.63 -22.31 17.99
N THR A 17 14.32 -22.25 18.16
CA THR A 17 13.43 -21.64 17.18
C THR A 17 13.70 -20.14 17.19
N THR A 18 14.52 -19.67 16.27
CA THR A 18 14.58 -18.25 15.95
C THR A 18 13.22 -17.89 15.35
N GLY A 19 12.35 -17.33 16.18
CA GLY A 19 11.14 -16.69 15.71
C GLY A 19 11.57 -15.58 14.73
N VAL A 20 11.38 -15.81 13.44
CA VAL A 20 11.47 -14.74 12.44
C VAL A 20 10.36 -13.78 12.84
N ALA A 21 10.70 -12.62 13.39
CA ALA A 21 9.78 -11.51 13.53
C ALA A 21 9.19 -11.29 12.13
N ALA A 22 7.85 -11.39 12.00
CA ALA A 22 7.17 -11.14 10.74
C ALA A 22 7.64 -9.76 10.27
N GLY A 23 8.37 -9.71 9.16
CA GLY A 23 8.97 -8.49 8.65
C GLY A 23 7.86 -7.46 8.41
N GLN A 24 8.01 -6.28 9.00
CA GLN A 24 7.10 -5.16 8.84
C GLN A 24 7.33 -4.45 7.49
N GLY A 25 7.46 -5.20 6.40
CA GLY A 25 7.69 -4.66 5.07
C GLY A 25 9.12 -4.10 4.85
N PRO A 26 9.30 -3.21 3.87
CA PRO A 26 10.61 -2.71 3.50
C PRO A 26 11.13 -1.59 4.42
N TYR A 27 10.36 -1.21 5.44
CA TYR A 27 10.68 -0.09 6.32
C TYR A 27 11.28 -0.57 7.63
N ALA A 28 12.39 0.04 8.05
CA ALA A 28 12.95 -0.23 9.36
C ALA A 28 12.07 0.44 10.45
N SER A 29 11.54 -0.36 11.38
CA SER A 29 10.68 0.13 12.47
C SER A 29 11.36 1.28 13.24
N GLY A 30 10.58 2.29 13.59
CA GLY A 30 11.06 3.48 14.31
C GLY A 30 11.71 4.55 13.43
N THR A 31 11.88 4.31 12.13
CA THR A 31 12.40 5.32 11.19
C THR A 31 11.29 6.19 10.61
N THR A 32 11.68 7.32 10.01
CA THR A 32 10.73 8.22 9.33
C THR A 32 11.03 8.32 7.85
N GLY A 33 9.98 8.37 7.06
CA GLY A 33 9.97 8.63 5.61
C GLY A 33 9.29 9.93 5.26
N THR A 34 9.22 10.20 3.96
CA THR A 34 8.47 11.31 3.37
C THR A 34 7.71 10.79 2.17
N ASP A 35 6.44 11.13 2.07
CA ASP A 35 5.68 10.91 0.85
C ASP A 35 5.61 12.20 0.01
N VAL A 36 5.62 12.01 -1.31
CA VAL A 36 5.57 13.11 -2.29
C VAL A 36 4.76 12.72 -3.52
N SER A 37 4.13 13.70 -4.13
CA SER A 37 3.40 13.53 -5.38
C SER A 37 3.30 14.83 -6.18
N TRP A 38 2.51 14.82 -7.24
CA TRP A 38 2.37 15.95 -8.18
C TRP A 38 2.22 17.36 -7.55
N PRO A 39 1.61 17.59 -6.37
CA PRO A 39 1.61 18.91 -5.76
C PRO A 39 2.99 19.33 -5.24
N ASN A 40 3.90 18.38 -5.07
CA ASN A 40 5.22 18.59 -4.48
C ASN A 40 6.35 18.71 -5.49
N CYS A 41 6.03 18.87 -6.80
CA CYS A 41 6.99 18.90 -7.91
C CYS A 41 8.18 19.84 -7.67
N SER A 42 7.93 21.01 -7.06
CA SER A 42 8.94 22.04 -6.81
C SER A 42 9.42 22.05 -5.36
N SER A 43 8.97 21.11 -4.53
CA SER A 43 9.29 21.11 -3.11
C SER A 43 10.68 20.52 -2.85
N SER A 44 11.38 21.11 -1.88
CA SER A 44 12.57 20.48 -1.31
C SER A 44 12.15 19.29 -0.45
N VAL A 45 12.65 18.10 -0.77
CA VAL A 45 12.37 16.89 0.00
C VAL A 45 13.39 16.77 1.13
N PRO A 46 12.96 16.66 2.39
CA PRO A 46 13.87 16.43 3.50
C PRO A 46 14.60 15.09 3.34
N LYS A 47 15.80 15.00 3.89
CA LYS A 47 16.54 13.74 3.93
C LYS A 47 15.91 12.81 4.97
N THR A 48 15.26 11.75 4.53
CA THR A 48 14.59 10.74 5.36
C THR A 48 15.12 9.34 5.06
N PHE A 49 14.74 8.35 5.86
CA PHE A 49 15.22 6.98 5.70
C PHE A 49 14.60 6.27 4.49
N PHE A 50 13.37 6.64 4.11
CA PHE A 50 12.68 6.08 2.95
C PHE A 50 11.80 7.13 2.28
N GLY A 51 11.36 6.85 1.07
CA GLY A 51 10.44 7.69 0.33
C GLY A 51 9.26 6.88 -0.22
N ILE A 52 8.11 7.54 -0.32
CA ILE A 52 6.92 7.03 -0.97
C ILE A 52 6.52 8.02 -2.05
N VAL A 53 6.34 7.56 -3.29
CA VAL A 53 6.13 8.48 -4.42
C VAL A 53 4.85 8.16 -5.16
N GLY A 54 4.00 9.17 -5.33
CA GLY A 54 2.75 9.08 -6.07
C GLY A 54 2.99 8.97 -7.58
N VAL A 55 2.51 7.89 -8.17
CA VAL A 55 2.62 7.62 -9.61
C VAL A 55 1.58 8.39 -10.41
N THR A 56 0.44 8.66 -9.79
CA THR A 56 -0.71 9.33 -10.43
C THR A 56 -0.80 10.81 -10.09
N GLY A 57 -1.48 11.57 -10.93
CA GLY A 57 -1.72 13.00 -10.78
C GLY A 57 -3.03 13.31 -10.04
N GLY A 58 -3.28 12.69 -8.88
CA GLY A 58 -4.44 12.91 -8.02
C GLY A 58 -5.70 12.13 -8.41
N LYS A 59 -5.65 11.26 -9.41
CA LYS A 59 -6.75 10.36 -9.79
C LYS A 59 -6.22 9.21 -10.66
N GLY A 60 -6.97 8.12 -10.72
CA GLY A 60 -6.67 7.00 -11.62
C GLY A 60 -6.55 7.44 -13.09
N PHE A 61 -5.75 6.75 -13.88
CA PHE A 61 -5.49 7.02 -15.30
C PHE A 61 -4.92 8.44 -15.59
N SER A 62 -4.30 9.08 -14.62
CA SER A 62 -3.61 10.35 -14.82
C SER A 62 -2.14 10.23 -14.39
N PRO A 63 -1.17 10.68 -15.19
CA PRO A 63 0.23 10.60 -14.81
C PRO A 63 0.60 11.74 -13.86
N ASN A 64 1.49 11.45 -12.90
CA ASN A 64 2.25 12.48 -12.20
C ASN A 64 3.42 12.91 -13.06
N ASN A 65 3.36 14.09 -13.66
CA ASN A 65 4.40 14.59 -14.57
C ASN A 65 5.77 14.79 -13.88
N CYS A 66 5.81 14.84 -12.55
CA CYS A 66 7.04 14.99 -11.77
C CYS A 66 7.57 13.65 -11.24
N PHE A 67 6.86 12.56 -11.46
CA PHE A 67 7.11 11.25 -10.87
C PHE A 67 8.58 10.82 -10.96
N LYS A 68 9.19 10.91 -12.14
CA LYS A 68 10.58 10.51 -12.34
C LYS A 68 11.55 11.34 -11.49
N SER A 69 11.34 12.65 -11.43
CA SER A 69 12.19 13.56 -10.66
C SER A 69 11.99 13.42 -9.16
N GLU A 70 10.78 13.09 -8.72
CA GLU A 70 10.48 12.80 -7.32
C GLU A 70 11.08 11.47 -6.89
N ALA A 71 10.90 10.42 -7.68
CA ALA A 71 11.48 9.10 -7.41
C ALA A 71 13.01 9.13 -7.32
N ALA A 72 13.66 9.95 -8.15
CA ALA A 72 15.11 10.12 -8.15
C ALA A 72 15.67 10.74 -6.84
N LYS A 73 14.84 11.30 -5.98
CA LYS A 73 15.24 11.85 -4.67
C LYS A 73 15.48 10.75 -3.62
N PHE A 74 15.05 9.51 -3.90
CA PHE A 74 15.16 8.36 -2.99
C PHE A 74 15.92 7.21 -3.66
N VAL A 75 16.59 6.38 -2.86
CA VAL A 75 17.39 5.26 -3.38
C VAL A 75 16.49 4.14 -3.92
N ALA A 76 15.44 3.79 -3.19
CA ALA A 76 14.50 2.72 -3.54
C ALA A 76 13.11 3.11 -3.02
N PRO A 77 12.39 4.01 -3.70
CA PRO A 77 11.10 4.46 -3.23
C PRO A 77 10.06 3.34 -3.32
N THR A 78 9.13 3.31 -2.38
CA THR A 78 7.86 2.63 -2.59
C THR A 78 6.90 3.55 -3.33
N LEU A 79 5.87 2.99 -3.94
CA LEU A 79 5.01 3.74 -4.84
C LEU A 79 3.56 3.74 -4.34
N TYR A 80 2.81 4.80 -4.65
CA TYR A 80 1.38 4.80 -4.44
C TYR A 80 0.60 5.28 -5.66
N VAL A 81 -0.67 4.91 -5.72
CA VAL A 81 -1.62 5.29 -6.77
C VAL A 81 -2.91 5.81 -6.16
N ASN A 82 -3.47 6.88 -6.72
CA ASN A 82 -4.82 7.30 -6.38
C ASN A 82 -5.82 6.31 -6.98
N THR A 83 -6.73 5.82 -6.16
CA THR A 83 -7.72 4.82 -6.54
C THR A 83 -9.11 5.41 -6.66
N GLY A 84 -10.06 4.63 -7.17
CA GLY A 84 -11.46 5.04 -7.24
C GLY A 84 -12.29 4.12 -8.13
N TYR A 85 -13.60 4.32 -8.13
CA TYR A 85 -14.52 3.72 -9.09
C TYR A 85 -15.69 4.66 -9.37
N PRO A 86 -15.70 5.34 -10.53
CA PRO A 86 -16.76 6.31 -10.85
C PRO A 86 -18.09 5.67 -11.31
N GLY A 87 -18.18 4.33 -11.29
CA GLY A 87 -19.39 3.60 -11.60
C GLY A 87 -19.44 2.95 -12.97
N GLN A 88 -20.61 2.39 -13.31
CA GLN A 88 -20.84 1.51 -14.45
C GLN A 88 -20.38 2.08 -15.78
N SER A 89 -20.68 3.34 -16.07
CA SER A 89 -20.33 3.98 -17.36
C SER A 89 -18.83 3.99 -17.63
N TYR A 90 -18.02 4.03 -16.59
CA TYR A 90 -16.57 3.92 -16.67
C TYR A 90 -16.10 2.46 -16.73
N GLY A 91 -16.76 1.56 -15.99
CA GLY A 91 -16.47 0.12 -16.04
C GLY A 91 -16.73 -0.49 -17.41
N LEU A 92 -17.77 -0.03 -18.12
CA LEU A 92 -18.10 -0.48 -19.47
C LEU A 92 -16.98 -0.24 -20.50
N LYS A 93 -16.10 0.76 -20.29
CA LYS A 93 -14.93 0.99 -21.14
C LYS A 93 -13.93 -0.17 -21.11
N TYR A 94 -13.97 -0.94 -20.04
CA TYR A 94 -13.06 -2.08 -19.80
C TYR A 94 -13.82 -3.41 -19.73
N GLN A 95 -15.00 -3.50 -20.34
CA GLN A 95 -15.90 -4.66 -20.24
C GLN A 95 -15.23 -5.99 -20.64
N ASN A 96 -14.26 -5.96 -21.53
CA ASN A 96 -13.69 -7.16 -22.15
C ASN A 96 -12.30 -7.55 -21.62
N ALA A 97 -11.73 -6.80 -20.66
CA ALA A 97 -10.38 -7.09 -20.16
C ALA A 97 -10.18 -6.57 -18.72
N PRO A 98 -9.53 -7.35 -17.85
CA PRO A 98 -8.98 -8.70 -18.08
C PRO A 98 -10.05 -9.81 -18.15
N ARG A 99 -11.28 -9.53 -17.71
CA ARG A 99 -12.42 -10.45 -17.72
C ARG A 99 -13.44 -10.02 -18.76
N THR A 100 -14.12 -10.94 -19.39
CA THR A 100 -15.31 -10.63 -20.18
C THR A 100 -16.51 -10.51 -19.25
N CYS A 101 -17.03 -9.29 -19.09
CA CYS A 101 -18.14 -8.97 -18.22
C CYS A 101 -19.42 -8.74 -19.02
N VAL A 102 -20.57 -9.17 -18.50
CA VAL A 102 -21.86 -8.69 -19.00
C VAL A 102 -22.15 -7.31 -18.41
N ALA A 103 -22.85 -6.47 -19.17
CA ALA A 103 -23.07 -5.05 -18.79
C ALA A 103 -23.82 -4.88 -17.44
N THR A 104 -24.57 -5.90 -17.01
CA THR A 104 -25.31 -5.91 -15.75
C THR A 104 -24.50 -6.45 -14.57
N ASP A 105 -23.32 -7.04 -14.80
CA ASP A 105 -22.43 -7.50 -13.72
C ASP A 105 -21.52 -6.32 -13.29
N LEU A 106 -22.08 -5.49 -12.40
CA LEU A 106 -21.40 -4.27 -11.95
C LEU A 106 -20.11 -4.56 -11.16
N ASN A 107 -20.02 -5.70 -10.48
CA ASN A 107 -18.82 -6.09 -9.77
C ASN A 107 -17.69 -6.51 -10.71
N CYS A 108 -18.01 -7.26 -11.76
CA CYS A 108 -17.06 -7.58 -12.82
C CYS A 108 -16.53 -6.32 -13.53
N LEU A 109 -17.43 -5.38 -13.85
CA LEU A 109 -17.06 -4.11 -14.47
C LEU A 109 -16.16 -3.27 -13.56
N ALA A 110 -16.45 -3.24 -12.26
CA ALA A 110 -15.63 -2.53 -11.27
C ALA A 110 -14.23 -3.14 -11.14
N TYR A 111 -14.15 -4.48 -11.08
CA TYR A 111 -12.87 -5.19 -11.08
C TYR A 111 -12.03 -4.85 -12.32
N ASN A 112 -12.63 -4.92 -13.51
CA ASN A 112 -11.92 -4.61 -14.75
C ASN A 112 -11.42 -3.15 -14.78
N TYR A 113 -12.24 -2.21 -14.30
CA TYR A 113 -11.83 -0.81 -14.18
C TYR A 113 -10.57 -0.67 -13.30
N GLY A 114 -10.59 -1.23 -12.09
CA GLY A 114 -9.45 -1.19 -11.18
C GLY A 114 -8.22 -1.88 -11.76
N TYR A 115 -8.41 -3.06 -12.38
CA TYR A 115 -7.30 -3.77 -13.02
C TYR A 115 -6.60 -2.91 -14.10
N ASN A 116 -7.38 -2.25 -14.96
CA ASN A 116 -6.81 -1.37 -15.99
C ASN A 116 -6.18 -0.10 -15.39
N ALA A 117 -6.69 0.41 -14.25
CA ALA A 117 -6.08 1.53 -13.53
C ALA A 117 -4.70 1.14 -12.97
N GLY A 118 -4.60 0.00 -12.29
CA GLY A 118 -3.33 -0.53 -11.79
C GLY A 118 -2.33 -0.84 -12.91
N GLN A 119 -2.80 -1.43 -14.02
CA GLN A 119 -1.96 -1.69 -15.18
C GLN A 119 -1.44 -0.39 -15.81
N TYR A 120 -2.28 0.63 -15.91
CA TYR A 120 -1.87 1.96 -16.37
C TYR A 120 -0.76 2.54 -15.49
N ALA A 121 -0.95 2.53 -14.16
CA ALA A 121 0.01 3.07 -13.21
C ALA A 121 1.34 2.32 -13.26
N ALA A 122 1.32 0.99 -13.27
CA ALA A 122 2.52 0.17 -13.37
C ALA A 122 3.28 0.41 -14.69
N SER A 123 2.56 0.47 -15.81
CA SER A 123 3.15 0.75 -17.13
C SER A 123 3.76 2.15 -17.18
N TYR A 124 3.09 3.14 -16.59
CA TYR A 124 3.63 4.50 -16.50
C TYR A 124 4.91 4.54 -15.66
N ALA A 125 4.92 3.94 -14.46
CA ALA A 125 6.11 3.89 -13.62
C ALA A 125 7.29 3.23 -14.35
N GLN A 126 7.04 2.09 -15.01
CA GLN A 126 8.05 1.37 -15.80
C GLN A 126 8.57 2.23 -16.96
N SER A 127 7.70 2.98 -17.66
CA SER A 127 8.11 3.88 -18.76
C SER A 127 9.03 5.01 -18.28
N GLN A 128 8.94 5.39 -17.01
CA GLN A 128 9.82 6.37 -16.36
C GLN A 128 11.12 5.74 -15.82
N GLY A 129 11.28 4.42 -15.97
CA GLY A 129 12.45 3.68 -15.46
C GLY A 129 12.40 3.45 -13.95
N VAL A 130 11.23 3.53 -13.32
CA VAL A 130 11.05 3.33 -11.88
C VAL A 130 10.25 2.05 -11.63
N THR A 131 10.74 1.20 -10.73
CA THR A 131 10.06 -0.03 -10.29
C THR A 131 10.06 -0.08 -8.76
N SER A 132 9.07 -0.75 -8.20
CA SER A 132 8.99 -1.01 -6.75
C SER A 132 8.33 -2.35 -6.49
N SER A 133 8.80 -3.06 -5.48
CA SER A 133 8.15 -4.28 -4.98
C SER A 133 6.99 -4.00 -4.02
N THR A 134 6.84 -2.76 -3.56
CA THR A 134 5.80 -2.35 -2.61
C THR A 134 5.01 -1.18 -3.16
N TRP A 135 3.70 -1.35 -3.24
CA TRP A 135 2.76 -0.35 -3.72
C TRP A 135 1.66 -0.10 -2.69
N TRP A 136 1.12 1.10 -2.72
CA TRP A 136 0.04 1.54 -1.86
C TRP A 136 -1.15 2.02 -2.70
N LEU A 137 -2.33 1.56 -2.35
CA LEU A 137 -3.59 2.07 -2.87
C LEU A 137 -4.04 3.23 -1.98
N ASP A 138 -4.12 4.42 -2.52
CA ASP A 138 -4.63 5.62 -1.85
C ASP A 138 -6.16 5.59 -1.90
N VAL A 139 -6.79 5.27 -0.76
CA VAL A 139 -8.24 5.06 -0.62
C VAL A 139 -8.82 6.13 0.28
N GLU A 140 -9.19 7.26 -0.32
CA GLU A 140 -9.72 8.44 0.36
C GLU A 140 -11.12 8.81 -0.15
N THR A 141 -11.95 9.39 0.71
CA THR A 141 -13.31 9.83 0.34
C THR A 141 -13.33 11.01 -0.62
N MET A 142 -12.22 11.74 -0.77
CA MET A 142 -12.07 12.78 -1.79
C MET A 142 -11.92 12.21 -3.21
N ASN A 143 -11.56 10.93 -3.35
CA ASN A 143 -11.57 10.22 -4.62
C ASN A 143 -13.03 9.90 -5.04
N THR A 144 -13.24 9.44 -6.26
CA THR A 144 -14.58 9.16 -6.75
C THR A 144 -14.96 7.71 -6.49
N TRP A 145 -16.04 7.49 -5.74
CA TRP A 145 -16.54 6.16 -5.36
C TRP A 145 -18.03 6.02 -5.63
N THR A 146 -18.49 4.79 -5.84
CA THR A 146 -19.93 4.47 -5.82
C THR A 146 -20.41 4.31 -4.38
N LYS A 147 -21.76 4.28 -4.21
CA LYS A 147 -22.37 3.95 -2.91
C LYS A 147 -22.33 2.45 -2.61
N ASP A 148 -22.03 1.62 -3.58
CA ASP A 148 -21.96 0.16 -3.44
C ASP A 148 -20.54 -0.27 -3.03
N VAL A 149 -20.41 -0.65 -1.78
CA VAL A 149 -19.11 -1.08 -1.20
C VAL A 149 -18.54 -2.30 -1.91
N ASN A 150 -19.36 -3.19 -2.47
CA ASN A 150 -18.87 -4.36 -3.19
C ASN A 150 -18.21 -3.97 -4.52
N GLN A 151 -18.76 -2.99 -5.22
CA GLN A 151 -18.14 -2.47 -6.44
C GLN A 151 -16.81 -1.80 -6.11
N ASN A 152 -16.74 -1.00 -5.04
CA ASN A 152 -15.51 -0.36 -4.61
C ASN A 152 -14.44 -1.39 -4.22
N GLN A 153 -14.80 -2.43 -3.46
CA GLN A 153 -13.92 -3.55 -3.12
C GLN A 153 -13.41 -4.27 -4.38
N ASN A 154 -14.28 -4.54 -5.36
CA ASN A 154 -13.88 -5.19 -6.61
C ASN A 154 -12.91 -4.31 -7.42
N SER A 155 -13.11 -2.99 -7.47
CA SER A 155 -12.15 -2.08 -8.11
C SER A 155 -10.78 -2.15 -7.43
N LEU A 156 -10.73 -2.06 -6.11
CA LEU A 156 -9.49 -2.17 -5.33
C LEU A 156 -8.82 -3.54 -5.52
N GLN A 157 -9.60 -4.62 -5.58
CA GLN A 157 -9.06 -5.96 -5.85
C GLN A 157 -8.46 -6.04 -7.26
N GLY A 158 -9.14 -5.51 -8.26
CA GLY A 158 -8.62 -5.47 -9.63
C GLY A 158 -7.30 -4.71 -9.72
N GLU A 159 -7.21 -3.54 -9.09
CA GLU A 159 -6.00 -2.72 -9.06
C GLU A 159 -4.85 -3.44 -8.33
N THR A 160 -5.14 -4.09 -7.20
CA THR A 160 -4.19 -4.95 -6.48
C THR A 160 -3.64 -6.06 -7.37
N ASP A 161 -4.51 -6.76 -8.09
CA ASP A 161 -4.13 -7.89 -8.94
C ASP A 161 -3.28 -7.43 -10.13
N ALA A 162 -3.59 -6.28 -10.72
CA ALA A 162 -2.80 -5.69 -11.80
C ALA A 162 -1.39 -5.30 -11.34
N LEU A 163 -1.26 -4.66 -10.18
CA LEU A 163 0.04 -4.29 -9.61
C LEU A 163 0.87 -5.53 -9.29
N LYS A 164 0.25 -6.57 -8.73
CA LYS A 164 0.93 -7.86 -8.49
C LYS A 164 1.36 -8.53 -9.79
N ALA A 165 0.51 -8.53 -10.81
CA ALA A 165 0.85 -9.04 -12.14
C ALA A 165 2.01 -8.27 -12.79
N ALA A 166 2.18 -6.99 -12.45
CA ALA A 166 3.30 -6.16 -12.88
C ALA A 166 4.57 -6.33 -12.02
N GLY A 167 4.58 -7.21 -11.03
CA GLY A 167 5.75 -7.56 -10.21
C GLY A 167 5.76 -7.01 -8.79
N ALA A 168 4.68 -6.37 -8.33
CA ALA A 168 4.59 -5.99 -6.92
C ALA A 168 4.49 -7.23 -6.02
N LEU A 169 5.36 -7.33 -5.04
CA LEU A 169 5.32 -8.38 -4.01
C LEU A 169 4.27 -8.06 -2.94
N THR A 170 4.11 -6.77 -2.64
CA THR A 170 3.16 -6.27 -1.65
C THR A 170 2.36 -5.11 -2.22
N VAL A 171 1.05 -5.17 -2.03
CA VAL A 171 0.14 -4.04 -2.25
C VAL A 171 -0.62 -3.81 -0.96
N GLY A 172 -0.38 -2.65 -0.33
CA GLY A 172 -1.05 -2.20 0.89
C GLY A 172 -2.06 -1.09 0.61
N VAL A 173 -2.69 -0.57 1.66
CA VAL A 173 -3.71 0.47 1.58
C VAL A 173 -3.33 1.66 2.46
N TYR A 174 -3.36 2.87 1.88
CA TYR A 174 -3.39 4.14 2.59
C TYR A 174 -4.83 4.59 2.78
N SER A 175 -5.22 4.88 4.01
CA SER A 175 -6.54 5.42 4.36
C SER A 175 -6.61 5.85 5.81
N THR A 176 -7.78 6.35 6.23
CA THR A 176 -8.22 6.36 7.62
C THR A 176 -9.20 5.23 7.88
N THR A 177 -9.36 4.80 9.14
CA THR A 177 -10.38 3.81 9.52
C THR A 177 -11.80 4.23 9.09
N ALA A 178 -12.09 5.54 9.19
CA ALA A 178 -13.40 6.08 8.83
C ALA A 178 -13.66 6.04 7.33
N GLU A 179 -12.68 6.43 6.52
CA GLU A 179 -12.80 6.41 5.05
C GLU A 179 -12.85 4.99 4.50
N TRP A 180 -11.98 4.12 5.01
CA TRP A 180 -12.03 2.69 4.68
C TRP A 180 -13.39 2.09 4.98
N GLY A 181 -13.96 2.40 6.17
CA GLY A 181 -15.31 1.99 6.54
C GLY A 181 -16.38 2.51 5.58
N THR A 182 -16.32 3.78 5.21
CA THR A 182 -17.26 4.42 4.29
C THR A 182 -17.18 3.83 2.88
N ILE A 183 -15.98 3.63 2.35
CA ILE A 183 -15.74 3.21 0.96
C ILE A 183 -15.95 1.72 0.78
N THR A 184 -15.52 0.91 1.75
CA THR A 184 -15.47 -0.55 1.60
C THR A 184 -16.35 -1.33 2.58
N GLY A 185 -17.09 -0.64 3.47
CA GLY A 185 -17.82 -1.32 4.54
C GLY A 185 -16.91 -1.95 5.61
N GLY A 186 -15.64 -1.53 5.70
CA GLY A 186 -14.68 -2.08 6.65
C GLY A 186 -14.10 -3.44 6.22
N TRP A 187 -13.86 -3.60 4.94
CA TRP A 187 -13.35 -4.85 4.35
C TRP A 187 -12.04 -5.32 5.01
N GLN A 188 -12.06 -6.55 5.54
CA GLN A 188 -10.91 -7.19 6.18
C GLN A 188 -10.14 -8.04 5.17
N ASN A 189 -9.38 -7.40 4.28
CA ASN A 189 -8.64 -8.07 3.22
C ASN A 189 -7.23 -8.53 3.63
N GLY A 190 -6.80 -8.19 4.85
CA GLY A 190 -5.54 -8.68 5.44
C GLY A 190 -4.26 -8.05 4.87
N VAL A 191 -4.36 -7.04 4.01
CA VAL A 191 -3.17 -6.37 3.46
C VAL A 191 -2.57 -5.38 4.46
N PRO A 192 -1.29 -4.99 4.32
CA PRO A 192 -0.70 -3.95 5.15
C PRO A 192 -1.45 -2.63 5.05
N SER A 193 -1.54 -1.90 6.16
CA SER A 193 -2.14 -0.57 6.23
C SER A 193 -1.07 0.52 6.43
N TRP A 194 -1.29 1.63 5.75
CA TRP A 194 -0.64 2.93 5.95
C TRP A 194 -1.72 3.90 6.43
N GLY A 195 -1.72 4.19 7.72
CA GLY A 195 -2.76 5.00 8.35
C GLY A 195 -2.47 6.50 8.22
N ALA A 196 -3.47 7.28 7.77
CA ALA A 196 -3.39 8.72 7.83
C ALA A 196 -3.77 9.23 9.23
N THR A 197 -3.03 10.20 9.74
CA THR A 197 -3.32 10.87 11.02
C THR A 197 -3.25 12.39 10.88
N THR A 198 -3.81 13.10 11.85
CA THR A 198 -3.68 14.55 11.95
C THR A 198 -2.54 14.99 12.91
N TRP A 199 -1.75 14.04 13.39
CA TRP A 199 -0.63 14.30 14.28
C TRP A 199 0.49 15.07 13.58
N THR A 200 1.26 15.80 14.35
CA THR A 200 2.33 16.65 13.82
C THR A 200 3.73 16.16 14.16
N THR A 201 3.86 15.05 14.87
CA THR A 201 5.15 14.49 15.26
C THR A 201 5.17 12.96 15.11
N ALA A 202 6.34 12.42 14.77
CA ALA A 202 6.58 10.98 14.70
C ALA A 202 6.24 10.25 16.02
N LYS A 203 6.52 10.87 17.17
CA LYS A 203 6.17 10.30 18.48
C LYS A 203 4.67 10.11 18.67
N GLN A 204 3.85 11.05 18.20
CA GLN A 204 2.40 10.92 18.24
C GLN A 204 1.94 9.84 17.25
N ALA A 205 2.44 9.87 16.02
CA ALA A 205 2.11 8.87 15.00
C ALA A 205 2.44 7.44 15.48
N SER A 206 3.57 7.23 16.15
CA SER A 206 3.99 5.92 16.65
C SER A 206 3.00 5.27 17.63
N THR A 207 2.20 6.06 18.34
CA THR A 207 1.17 5.54 19.26
C THR A 207 0.02 4.85 18.54
N TYR A 208 -0.13 5.09 17.23
CA TYR A 208 -1.16 4.51 16.37
C TYR A 208 -0.73 3.20 15.67
N CYS A 209 0.52 2.81 15.76
CA CYS A 209 1.01 1.55 15.18
C CYS A 209 0.28 0.31 15.71
N SER A 210 -0.25 0.36 16.92
CA SER A 210 -1.10 -0.69 17.49
C SER A 210 -2.56 -0.22 17.55
N GLY A 211 -3.49 -1.07 17.08
CA GLY A 211 -4.93 -0.81 17.21
C GLY A 211 -5.58 -0.05 16.05
N HIS A 212 -4.86 0.26 14.99
CA HIS A 212 -5.39 0.95 13.80
C HIS A 212 -5.25 0.13 12.50
N GLN A 213 -5.38 -1.19 12.62
CA GLN A 213 -5.33 -2.13 11.49
C GLN A 213 -6.70 -2.22 10.80
N PHE A 214 -7.08 -1.19 10.05
CA PHE A 214 -8.41 -1.11 9.45
C PHE A 214 -8.66 -2.16 8.35
N THR A 215 -7.60 -2.72 7.75
CA THR A 215 -7.66 -3.80 6.76
C THR A 215 -7.65 -5.21 7.36
N GLY A 216 -7.44 -5.34 8.68
CA GLY A 216 -7.18 -6.63 9.34
C GLY A 216 -5.73 -7.13 9.19
N GLY A 217 -4.93 -6.48 8.37
CA GLY A 217 -3.49 -6.72 8.21
C GLY A 217 -2.64 -5.87 9.16
N PRO A 218 -1.30 -5.99 9.11
CA PRO A 218 -0.41 -5.22 9.96
C PRO A 218 -0.41 -3.73 9.59
N SER A 219 -0.25 -2.84 10.59
CA SER A 219 0.09 -1.45 10.35
C SER A 219 1.59 -1.34 10.07
N TRP A 220 1.94 -0.89 8.86
CA TRP A 220 3.33 -0.67 8.49
C TRP A 220 3.76 0.78 8.62
N LEU A 221 2.84 1.71 8.36
CA LEU A 221 3.13 3.12 8.33
C LEU A 221 2.01 3.94 8.98
N MET A 222 2.41 5.06 9.60
CA MET A 222 1.51 6.11 10.08
C MET A 222 1.98 7.46 9.57
N GLN A 223 1.19 8.07 8.69
CA GLN A 223 1.44 9.42 8.20
C GLN A 223 1.19 10.45 9.30
N PHE A 224 2.03 11.47 9.37
CA PHE A 224 1.86 12.63 10.21
C PHE A 224 2.25 13.91 9.45
N LEU A 225 1.70 15.04 9.90
CA LEU A 225 1.73 16.33 9.20
C LEU A 225 2.60 17.34 9.96
N PRO A 226 3.93 17.35 9.79
CA PRO A 226 4.78 18.33 10.46
C PRO A 226 4.45 19.73 9.98
N LYS A 227 4.47 20.72 10.89
CA LYS A 227 4.22 22.10 10.52
C LYS A 227 5.27 22.60 9.51
N HIS A 228 4.80 23.22 8.43
CA HIS A 228 5.64 23.83 7.39
C HIS A 228 6.59 22.83 6.67
N SER A 229 6.23 21.58 6.58
CA SER A 229 6.99 20.55 5.90
C SER A 229 6.07 19.70 4.99
N LEU A 230 6.67 18.82 4.19
CA LEU A 230 5.96 17.77 3.51
C LEU A 230 5.44 16.73 4.50
N ASP A 231 4.46 15.96 4.09
CA ASP A 231 3.93 14.86 4.85
C ASP A 231 5.01 13.82 5.12
N GLN A 232 5.00 13.29 6.32
CA GLN A 232 5.98 12.32 6.78
C GLN A 232 5.31 11.07 7.32
N ASP A 233 6.07 9.98 7.31
CA ASP A 233 5.60 8.66 7.65
C ASP A 233 6.47 8.05 8.72
N TYR A 234 5.84 7.53 9.77
CA TYR A 234 6.51 6.74 10.78
C TYR A 234 6.36 5.25 10.46
N ALA A 235 7.50 4.54 10.43
CA ALA A 235 7.52 3.09 10.21
C ALA A 235 7.20 2.35 11.53
N CYS A 236 6.12 1.62 11.51
CA CYS A 236 5.69 0.80 12.64
C CYS A 236 6.54 -0.46 12.77
#